data_837a2afb33fb09cd48638f89969cd1e7
#
_entry.id   837a2afb33fb09cd48638f89969cd1e7
#
_cell.length_a   1.000
_cell.length_b   1.000
_cell.length_c   1.000
_cell.angle_alpha   90.00
_cell.angle_beta   90.00
_cell.angle_gamma   90.00
#
_symmetry.space_group_name_H-M   'P 1'
#
loop_
_entity.id
_entity.type
_entity.pdbx_description
1 polymer ?
#
loop_
_entity_poly.entity_id
_entity_poly.type
_entity_poly.pdbx_seq_one_letter_code
_entity_poly.pdbx_strand_id
1 'polypeptide(L)'
;VELPGVAKEEEAKQLLQGTALLEFRLVKDAELTFPIMQRIDDVLAKRTQSGVKDSLGNEVASLDTTQKKNDTSAVTDTTKQLSEEEFKIQHPFFSAAVLNPQSPNADAYVNKDDKNKIEYWLSLPEVQKVIPDNVEFVFHAKPFTSQDGKSIYMMYMVNKSPELTGGVITNAQANIDPNTSAPIVNMEMNSEGATDWARIT
;
A
#
# COMPACT_ATOMS: atom_id res chain seq x y z
N VAL A 1 15.32 -8.02 -30.66
CA VAL A 1 14.28 -6.97 -30.53
C VAL A 1 14.78 -5.78 -31.34
N GLU A 2 14.07 -5.44 -32.42
CA GLU A 2 14.37 -4.23 -33.21
C GLU A 2 13.67 -3.05 -32.51
N LEU A 3 14.47 -2.06 -32.08
CA LEU A 3 13.94 -0.80 -31.53
C LEU A 3 13.97 0.25 -32.64
N PRO A 4 12.83 0.62 -33.23
CA PRO A 4 12.80 1.64 -34.31
C PRO A 4 13.22 3.00 -33.71
N GLY A 5 14.22 3.63 -34.34
CA GLY A 5 14.68 4.98 -34.01
C GLY A 5 15.91 5.08 -33.12
N VAL A 6 16.52 3.99 -32.72
CA VAL A 6 17.77 3.98 -31.94
C VAL A 6 18.95 3.69 -32.87
N ALA A 7 19.78 4.69 -33.09
CA ALA A 7 20.91 4.61 -34.04
C ALA A 7 22.19 4.01 -33.43
N LYS A 8 22.25 3.78 -32.11
CA LYS A 8 23.43 3.27 -31.40
C LYS A 8 23.06 2.20 -30.40
N GLU A 9 23.82 1.10 -30.40
CA GLU A 9 23.65 -0.04 -29.50
C GLU A 9 23.74 0.37 -28.01
N GLU A 10 24.60 1.35 -27.69
CA GLU A 10 24.75 1.87 -26.31
C GLU A 10 23.54 2.70 -25.86
N GLU A 11 22.88 3.44 -26.74
CA GLU A 11 21.63 4.15 -26.40
C GLU A 11 20.47 3.17 -26.18
N ALA A 12 20.39 2.09 -26.99
CA ALA A 12 19.44 1.01 -26.77
C ALA A 12 19.68 0.31 -25.44
N LYS A 13 20.95 0.06 -25.10
CA LYS A 13 21.35 -0.58 -23.83
C LYS A 13 21.02 0.30 -22.62
N GLN A 14 21.26 1.61 -22.71
CA GLN A 14 20.89 2.57 -21.67
C GLN A 14 19.37 2.72 -21.51
N LEU A 15 18.61 2.74 -22.61
CA LEU A 15 17.14 2.74 -22.57
C LEU A 15 16.58 1.46 -21.96
N LEU A 16 17.14 0.31 -22.29
CA LEU A 16 16.73 -0.98 -21.73
C LEU A 16 17.17 -1.17 -20.27
N GLN A 17 18.33 -0.63 -19.89
CA GLN A 17 18.83 -0.67 -18.51
C GLN A 17 18.23 0.42 -17.61
N GLY A 18 17.75 1.53 -18.17
CA GLY A 18 17.21 2.67 -17.42
C GLY A 18 15.70 2.60 -17.13
N THR A 19 14.96 1.67 -17.74
CA THR A 19 13.49 1.67 -17.67
C THR A 19 12.88 0.77 -16.61
N ALA A 20 13.62 -0.13 -15.99
CA ALA A 20 13.11 -0.96 -14.89
C ALA A 20 14.23 -1.34 -13.92
N LEU A 21 14.29 -0.67 -12.80
CA LEU A 21 15.09 -1.13 -11.67
C LEU A 21 14.32 -2.24 -10.96
N LEU A 22 14.77 -3.49 -11.15
CA LEU A 22 14.21 -4.61 -10.38
C LEU A 22 14.79 -4.56 -8.97
N GLU A 23 13.91 -4.51 -7.99
CA GLU A 23 14.24 -4.51 -6.57
C GLU A 23 13.41 -5.56 -5.84
N PHE A 24 14.04 -6.31 -4.95
CA PHE A 24 13.39 -7.22 -4.04
C PHE A 24 13.37 -6.59 -2.66
N ARG A 25 12.19 -6.28 -2.16
CA ARG A 25 11.98 -5.62 -0.87
C ARG A 25 11.15 -6.49 0.03
N LEU A 26 11.55 -6.60 1.30
CA LEU A 26 10.79 -7.35 2.27
C LEU A 26 9.50 -6.63 2.65
N VAL A 27 8.40 -7.36 2.57
CA VAL A 27 7.10 -6.95 3.13
C VAL A 27 7.17 -7.08 4.64
N LYS A 28 6.58 -6.15 5.36
CA LYS A 28 6.52 -6.17 6.82
C LYS A 28 5.36 -7.01 7.31
N ASP A 29 5.54 -7.62 8.48
CA ASP A 29 4.50 -8.39 9.15
C ASP A 29 3.36 -7.48 9.62
N ALA A 30 2.15 -8.03 9.67
CA ALA A 30 0.94 -7.32 10.11
C ALA A 30 1.08 -6.76 11.53
N GLU A 31 1.83 -7.42 12.41
CA GLU A 31 2.12 -6.96 13.78
C GLU A 31 2.86 -5.62 13.81
N LEU A 32 3.68 -5.34 12.80
CA LEU A 32 4.39 -4.06 12.64
C LEU A 32 3.56 -3.05 11.85
N THR A 33 2.86 -3.51 10.82
CA THR A 33 2.12 -2.66 9.88
C THR A 33 0.87 -2.07 10.55
N PHE A 34 0.10 -2.88 11.26
CA PHE A 34 -1.18 -2.44 11.83
C PHE A 34 -1.07 -1.27 12.83
N PRO A 35 -0.13 -1.27 13.81
CA PRO A 35 0.06 -0.11 14.69
C PRO A 35 0.45 1.18 13.95
N ILE A 36 1.16 1.08 12.83
CA ILE A 36 1.52 2.24 12.01
C ILE A 36 0.27 2.76 11.30
N MET A 37 -0.53 1.88 10.71
CA MET A 37 -1.80 2.25 10.08
C MET A 37 -2.77 2.90 11.08
N GLN A 38 -2.83 2.42 12.33
CA GLN A 38 -3.61 3.06 13.40
C GLN A 38 -3.14 4.48 13.67
N ARG A 39 -1.83 4.71 13.78
CA ARG A 39 -1.30 6.07 13.99
C ARG A 39 -1.61 7.00 12.83
N ILE A 40 -1.57 6.48 11.59
CA ILE A 40 -1.98 7.23 10.40
C ILE A 40 -3.46 7.61 10.50
N ASP A 41 -4.31 6.66 10.85
CA ASP A 41 -5.75 6.86 11.03
C ASP A 41 -6.03 7.93 12.10
N ASP A 42 -5.37 7.84 13.26
CA ASP A 42 -5.50 8.83 14.35
C ASP A 42 -5.08 10.25 13.92
N VAL A 43 -4.02 10.38 13.13
CA VAL A 43 -3.55 11.67 12.60
C VAL A 43 -4.60 12.25 11.65
N LEU A 44 -5.14 11.45 10.76
CA LEU A 44 -6.15 11.87 9.80
C LEU A 44 -7.49 12.20 10.48
N ALA A 45 -7.92 11.43 11.48
CA ALA A 45 -9.12 11.69 12.26
C ALA A 45 -9.05 13.06 12.97
N LYS A 46 -7.90 13.38 13.58
CA LYS A 46 -7.67 14.69 14.21
C LYS A 46 -7.71 15.82 13.19
N ARG A 47 -7.15 15.62 12.00
CA ARG A 47 -7.20 16.58 10.90
C ARG A 47 -8.63 16.85 10.43
N THR A 48 -9.42 15.82 10.26
CA THR A 48 -10.85 15.90 9.88
C THR A 48 -11.65 16.67 10.93
N GLN A 49 -11.44 16.38 12.21
CA GLN A 49 -12.11 17.09 13.33
C GLN A 49 -11.69 18.56 13.47
N SER A 50 -10.46 18.90 13.06
CA SER A 50 -9.93 20.27 13.11
C SER A 50 -10.40 21.16 11.97
N GLY A 51 -11.25 20.68 11.07
CA GLY A 51 -11.84 21.46 9.95
C GLY A 51 -10.84 21.91 8.89
N VAL A 52 -9.68 21.27 8.79
CA VAL A 52 -8.71 21.55 7.74
C VAL A 52 -9.26 20.98 6.43
N LYS A 53 -9.73 21.86 5.54
CA LYS A 53 -10.23 21.49 4.22
C LYS A 53 -9.13 20.81 3.40
N ASP A 54 -9.37 19.61 2.94
CA ASP A 54 -8.50 18.99 1.95
C ASP A 54 -8.60 19.73 0.62
N SER A 55 -7.45 19.95 -0.03
CA SER A 55 -7.34 20.64 -1.31
C SER A 55 -8.08 19.93 -2.47
N LEU A 56 -8.71 18.80 -2.23
CA LEU A 56 -9.53 18.04 -3.17
C LEU A 56 -11.03 18.39 -3.12
N GLY A 57 -11.42 19.46 -2.39
CA GLY A 57 -12.76 20.07 -2.53
C GLY A 57 -13.93 19.28 -1.92
N ASN A 58 -13.71 18.21 -1.18
CA ASN A 58 -14.77 17.55 -0.44
C ASN A 58 -15.00 18.24 0.90
N GLU A 59 -16.17 18.88 1.02
CA GLU A 59 -16.64 19.42 2.31
C GLU A 59 -16.92 18.25 3.25
N VAL A 60 -16.05 18.07 4.25
CA VAL A 60 -16.35 17.20 5.37
C VAL A 60 -17.24 17.99 6.30
N ALA A 61 -18.49 17.54 6.43
CA ALA A 61 -19.50 18.17 7.27
C ALA A 61 -18.98 18.37 8.69
N SER A 62 -18.90 19.63 9.12
CA SER A 62 -18.62 20.02 10.50
C SER A 62 -19.81 19.61 11.36
N LEU A 63 -19.67 18.58 12.16
CA LEU A 63 -20.61 18.32 13.24
C LEU A 63 -20.34 19.30 14.37
N ASP A 64 -21.25 20.27 14.52
CA ASP A 64 -21.32 21.23 15.62
C ASP A 64 -21.60 20.47 16.92
N THR A 65 -20.56 20.34 17.74
CA THR A 65 -20.65 19.68 19.04
C THR A 65 -21.03 20.72 20.09
N THR A 66 -22.30 21.12 20.14
CA THR A 66 -22.86 21.78 21.32
C THR A 66 -23.39 20.75 22.29
N GLN A 67 -22.63 20.57 23.31
CA GLN A 67 -22.90 20.07 24.66
C GLN A 67 -24.33 19.64 25.02
N LYS A 68 -24.44 18.46 25.62
CA LYS A 68 -25.25 18.34 26.85
C LYS A 68 -24.62 17.30 27.80
N LYS A 69 -24.05 17.82 28.90
CA LYS A 69 -23.88 17.06 30.14
C LYS A 69 -25.25 16.66 30.67
N ASN A 70 -25.44 15.39 31.05
CA ASN A 70 -26.03 15.01 32.31
C ASN A 70 -25.93 13.50 32.52
N ASP A 71 -25.26 13.19 33.59
CA ASP A 71 -25.47 12.20 34.64
C ASP A 71 -26.17 10.84 34.39
N THR A 72 -25.50 9.86 35.02
CA THR A 72 -25.99 8.71 35.79
C THR A 72 -26.22 7.39 35.08
N SER A 73 -25.26 6.49 35.34
CA SER A 73 -25.41 5.05 35.62
C SER A 73 -26.45 4.26 34.83
N ALA A 74 -25.98 3.44 33.91
CA ALA A 74 -26.40 2.04 33.76
C ALA A 74 -25.41 1.31 32.87
N VAL A 75 -24.79 0.28 33.38
CA VAL A 75 -24.08 -0.75 32.62
C VAL A 75 -25.11 -1.41 31.71
N THR A 76 -25.04 -1.11 30.43
CA THR A 76 -25.74 -1.87 29.39
C THR A 76 -24.80 -1.99 28.24
N ASP A 77 -24.41 -3.22 27.98
CA ASP A 77 -23.74 -3.73 26.79
C ASP A 77 -24.39 -3.13 25.54
N THR A 78 -23.71 -2.16 24.93
CA THR A 78 -24.17 -1.56 23.70
C THR A 78 -22.95 -1.42 22.78
N THR A 79 -22.68 -2.47 22.02
CA THR A 79 -21.97 -2.39 20.75
C THR A 79 -22.80 -1.47 19.83
N LYS A 80 -22.67 -0.15 20.01
CA LYS A 80 -23.14 0.81 19.01
C LYS A 80 -22.32 0.57 17.76
N GLN A 81 -22.90 -0.13 16.79
CA GLN A 81 -22.38 -0.09 15.42
C GLN A 81 -22.40 1.39 15.00
N LEU A 82 -21.20 1.95 14.80
CA LEU A 82 -21.03 3.28 14.22
C LEU A 82 -21.73 3.30 12.85
N SER A 83 -22.42 4.39 12.54
CA SER A 83 -22.88 4.57 11.17
C SER A 83 -21.71 4.66 10.21
N GLU A 84 -21.90 4.37 8.93
CA GLU A 84 -20.83 4.47 7.93
C GLU A 84 -20.18 5.87 7.89
N GLU A 85 -20.99 6.91 8.11
CA GLU A 85 -20.52 8.31 8.14
C GLU A 85 -19.69 8.58 9.39
N GLU A 86 -20.13 8.13 10.57
CA GLU A 86 -19.36 8.24 11.80
C GLU A 86 -18.05 7.46 11.72
N PHE A 87 -18.08 6.27 11.11
CA PHE A 87 -16.86 5.47 10.89
C PHE A 87 -15.87 6.19 9.97
N LYS A 88 -16.33 6.81 8.86
CA LYS A 88 -15.47 7.58 7.95
C LYS A 88 -14.83 8.80 8.64
N ILE A 89 -15.51 9.42 9.60
CA ILE A 89 -14.99 10.56 10.34
C ILE A 89 -14.00 10.12 11.41
N GLN A 90 -14.29 9.03 12.11
CA GLN A 90 -13.46 8.52 13.22
C GLN A 90 -12.27 7.71 12.71
N HIS A 91 -12.45 7.00 11.59
CA HIS A 91 -11.47 6.11 10.99
C HIS A 91 -11.29 6.38 9.48
N PRO A 92 -10.83 7.58 9.10
CA PRO A 92 -10.75 7.98 7.69
C PRO A 92 -9.83 7.06 6.89
N PHE A 93 -8.68 6.62 7.44
CA PHE A 93 -7.76 5.74 6.75
C PHE A 93 -8.38 4.35 6.54
N PHE A 94 -8.91 3.74 7.58
CA PHE A 94 -9.50 2.40 7.51
C PHE A 94 -10.81 2.36 6.72
N SER A 95 -11.49 3.49 6.56
CA SER A 95 -12.65 3.59 5.67
C SER A 95 -12.30 3.43 4.19
N ALA A 96 -11.08 3.78 3.81
CA ALA A 96 -10.56 3.71 2.44
C ALA A 96 -9.59 2.55 2.22
N ALA A 97 -8.83 2.13 3.26
CA ALA A 97 -7.91 1.01 3.28
C ALA A 97 -8.48 -0.13 4.14
N VAL A 98 -9.21 -1.04 3.50
CA VAL A 98 -9.90 -2.13 4.18
C VAL A 98 -8.93 -3.24 4.54
N LEU A 99 -8.85 -3.56 5.83
CA LEU A 99 -8.05 -4.68 6.32
C LEU A 99 -8.79 -6.00 6.07
N ASN A 100 -8.05 -7.02 5.66
CA ASN A 100 -8.55 -8.39 5.64
C ASN A 100 -7.61 -9.31 6.44
N PRO A 101 -7.88 -9.49 7.74
CA PRO A 101 -7.03 -10.29 8.61
C PRO A 101 -6.98 -11.79 8.22
N GLN A 102 -7.91 -12.24 7.39
CA GLN A 102 -7.94 -13.63 6.90
C GLN A 102 -7.16 -13.84 5.61
N SER A 103 -6.66 -12.77 5.00
CA SER A 103 -5.87 -12.84 3.77
C SER A 103 -4.44 -12.37 4.03
N PRO A 104 -3.46 -13.28 3.99
CA PRO A 104 -2.05 -12.91 4.16
C PRO A 104 -1.46 -12.20 2.92
N ASN A 105 -2.29 -11.96 1.90
CA ASN A 105 -1.81 -11.51 0.59
C ASN A 105 -1.56 -10.00 0.49
N ALA A 106 -2.05 -9.21 1.44
CA ALA A 106 -1.85 -7.75 1.49
C ALA A 106 -2.10 -7.20 2.90
N ASP A 107 -1.48 -6.08 3.24
CA ASP A 107 -1.74 -5.36 4.49
C ASP A 107 -3.12 -4.70 4.47
N ALA A 108 -3.52 -4.17 3.31
CA ALA A 108 -4.86 -3.63 3.10
C ALA A 108 -5.30 -3.70 1.62
N TYR A 109 -6.59 -3.57 1.43
CA TYR A 109 -7.26 -3.51 0.13
C TYR A 109 -7.87 -2.13 -0.07
N VAL A 110 -7.55 -1.49 -1.18
CA VAL A 110 -7.94 -0.11 -1.50
C VAL A 110 -8.71 -0.09 -2.81
N ASN A 111 -9.94 0.48 -2.82
CA ASN A 111 -10.67 0.66 -4.05
C ASN A 111 -9.88 1.56 -5.01
N LYS A 112 -10.02 1.30 -6.30
CA LYS A 112 -9.34 2.09 -7.35
C LYS A 112 -9.58 3.58 -7.20
N ASP A 113 -10.79 3.98 -6.83
CA ASP A 113 -11.19 5.39 -6.70
C ASP A 113 -10.57 6.06 -5.47
N ASP A 114 -10.26 5.28 -4.42
CA ASP A 114 -9.63 5.78 -3.19
C ASP A 114 -8.09 5.78 -3.24
N LYS A 115 -7.47 5.13 -4.25
CA LYS A 115 -6.03 5.01 -4.34
C LYS A 115 -5.30 6.36 -4.27
N ASN A 116 -5.72 7.32 -5.09
CA ASN A 116 -5.10 8.66 -5.12
C ASN A 116 -5.27 9.40 -3.79
N LYS A 117 -6.39 9.18 -3.11
CA LYS A 117 -6.67 9.74 -1.79
C LYS A 117 -5.74 9.17 -0.73
N ILE A 118 -5.53 7.85 -0.73
CA ILE A 118 -4.56 7.20 0.16
C ILE A 118 -3.12 7.69 -0.14
N GLU A 119 -2.70 7.75 -1.40
CA GLU A 119 -1.38 8.26 -1.78
C GLU A 119 -1.18 9.71 -1.31
N TYR A 120 -2.19 10.56 -1.46
CA TYR A 120 -2.17 11.93 -0.94
C TYR A 120 -2.02 11.93 0.59
N TRP A 121 -2.81 11.15 1.32
CA TRP A 121 -2.72 11.09 2.78
C TRP A 121 -1.36 10.59 3.26
N LEU A 122 -0.81 9.55 2.61
CA LEU A 122 0.52 9.06 2.91
C LEU A 122 1.62 10.11 2.63
N SER A 123 1.39 11.06 1.73
CA SER A 123 2.34 12.15 1.43
C SER A 123 2.31 13.31 2.42
N LEU A 124 1.30 13.39 3.29
CA LEU A 124 1.17 14.48 4.26
C LEU A 124 2.33 14.49 5.27
N PRO A 125 2.93 15.66 5.56
CA PRO A 125 4.06 15.76 6.48
C PRO A 125 3.77 15.24 7.89
N GLU A 126 2.54 15.40 8.38
CA GLU A 126 2.09 14.90 9.67
C GLU A 126 1.95 13.38 9.68
N VAL A 127 1.56 12.77 8.56
CA VAL A 127 1.48 11.31 8.38
C VAL A 127 2.87 10.72 8.23
N GLN A 128 3.74 11.36 7.46
CA GLN A 128 5.13 10.92 7.29
C GLN A 128 5.90 10.84 8.62
N LYS A 129 5.56 11.69 9.61
CA LYS A 129 6.19 11.66 10.95
C LYS A 129 5.86 10.40 11.76
N VAL A 130 4.76 9.71 11.46
CA VAL A 130 4.35 8.49 12.18
C VAL A 130 4.76 7.22 11.45
N ILE A 131 5.22 7.34 10.20
CA ILE A 131 5.78 6.24 9.42
C ILE A 131 7.29 6.19 9.68
N PRO A 132 7.86 5.04 10.08
CA PRO A 132 9.31 4.90 10.24
C PRO A 132 10.06 5.18 8.93
N ASP A 133 11.23 5.83 9.02
CA ASP A 133 11.99 6.28 7.85
C ASP A 133 12.46 5.13 6.93
N ASN A 134 12.58 3.92 7.48
CA ASN A 134 13.07 2.73 6.79
C ASN A 134 12.00 1.93 6.04
N VAL A 135 10.74 2.35 6.11
CA VAL A 135 9.61 1.67 5.44
C VAL A 135 8.80 2.63 4.59
N GLU A 136 8.05 2.10 3.66
CA GLU A 136 7.06 2.83 2.86
C GLU A 136 5.88 1.94 2.49
N PHE A 137 4.75 2.56 2.14
CA PHE A 137 3.59 1.87 1.59
C PHE A 137 3.66 1.88 0.07
N VAL A 138 3.43 0.71 -0.54
CA VAL A 138 3.40 0.52 -1.98
C VAL A 138 2.11 -0.19 -2.40
N PHE A 139 1.69 0.04 -3.64
CA PHE A 139 0.53 -0.62 -4.23
C PHE A 139 0.96 -1.66 -5.26
N HIS A 140 0.18 -2.71 -5.39
CA HIS A 140 0.31 -3.62 -6.53
C HIS A 140 0.15 -2.84 -7.84
N ALA A 141 0.93 -3.19 -8.86
CA ALA A 141 0.99 -2.43 -10.13
C ALA A 141 -0.35 -2.35 -10.87
N LYS A 142 -1.17 -3.39 -10.77
CA LYS A 142 -2.49 -3.47 -11.43
C LYS A 142 -3.57 -3.80 -10.41
N PRO A 143 -4.77 -3.21 -10.54
CA PRO A 143 -5.90 -3.64 -9.72
C PRO A 143 -6.34 -5.04 -10.12
N PHE A 144 -6.89 -5.79 -9.17
CA PHE A 144 -7.63 -7.02 -9.45
C PHE A 144 -9.14 -6.73 -9.35
N THR A 145 -9.94 -7.55 -10.00
CA THR A 145 -11.40 -7.46 -9.90
C THR A 145 -11.86 -8.38 -8.79
N SER A 146 -12.55 -7.83 -7.79
CA SER A 146 -13.16 -8.61 -6.72
C SER A 146 -14.43 -9.32 -7.20
N GLN A 147 -14.98 -10.21 -6.38
CA GLN A 147 -16.17 -11.00 -6.73
C GLN A 147 -17.41 -10.13 -7.01
N ASP A 148 -17.50 -8.97 -6.39
CA ASP A 148 -18.54 -7.95 -6.59
C ASP A 148 -18.26 -6.98 -7.76
N GLY A 149 -17.26 -7.28 -8.58
CA GLY A 149 -16.93 -6.52 -9.80
C GLY A 149 -16.15 -5.22 -9.56
N LYS A 150 -15.74 -4.92 -8.33
CA LYS A 150 -14.96 -3.72 -8.00
C LYS A 150 -13.49 -3.93 -8.34
N SER A 151 -12.84 -2.87 -8.82
CA SER A 151 -11.40 -2.84 -9.03
C SER A 151 -10.70 -2.43 -7.74
N ILE A 152 -9.82 -3.28 -7.24
CA ILE A 152 -9.17 -3.15 -5.93
C ILE A 152 -7.67 -3.28 -6.08
N TYR A 153 -6.91 -2.40 -5.43
CA TYR A 153 -5.47 -2.49 -5.28
C TYR A 153 -5.10 -3.16 -3.96
N MET A 154 -4.12 -4.04 -3.98
CA MET A 154 -3.44 -4.51 -2.78
C MET A 154 -2.38 -3.48 -2.37
N MET A 155 -2.32 -3.17 -1.09
CA MET A 155 -1.36 -2.27 -0.48
C MET A 155 -0.49 -3.05 0.50
N TYR A 156 0.81 -2.73 0.52
CA TYR A 156 1.82 -3.38 1.35
C TYR A 156 2.70 -2.34 2.02
N MET A 157 3.19 -2.64 3.22
CA MET A 157 4.30 -1.92 3.82
C MET A 157 5.59 -2.70 3.60
N VAL A 158 6.56 -2.06 2.99
CA VAL A 158 7.84 -2.68 2.60
C VAL A 158 9.03 -1.90 3.14
N ASN A 159 10.20 -2.57 3.21
CA ASN A 159 11.46 -1.86 3.43
C ASN A 159 11.74 -0.90 2.26
N LYS A 160 12.19 0.33 2.56
CA LYS A 160 12.65 1.28 1.52
C LYS A 160 13.90 0.79 0.84
N SER A 161 14.84 0.24 1.61
CA SER A 161 16.05 -0.36 1.04
C SER A 161 15.73 -1.74 0.49
N PRO A 162 16.08 -2.00 -0.77
CA PRO A 162 15.95 -3.35 -1.33
C PRO A 162 16.98 -4.29 -0.68
N GLU A 163 16.60 -5.53 -0.46
CA GLU A 163 17.51 -6.60 -0.04
C GLU A 163 18.39 -7.07 -1.21
N LEU A 164 17.79 -7.08 -2.41
CA LEU A 164 18.47 -7.42 -3.65
C LEU A 164 18.01 -6.50 -4.78
N THR A 165 18.87 -6.28 -5.74
CA THR A 165 18.54 -5.56 -6.99
C THR A 165 18.74 -6.46 -8.20
N GLY A 166 18.21 -6.03 -9.35
CA GLY A 166 18.38 -6.77 -10.60
C GLY A 166 19.83 -6.98 -11.06
N GLY A 167 20.79 -6.28 -10.44
CA GLY A 167 22.22 -6.47 -10.73
C GLY A 167 22.77 -7.87 -10.42
N VAL A 168 22.07 -8.64 -9.56
CA VAL A 168 22.45 -10.04 -9.26
C VAL A 168 21.86 -11.05 -10.27
N ILE A 169 20.95 -10.62 -11.13
CA ILE A 169 20.31 -11.48 -12.14
C ILE A 169 21.24 -11.63 -13.34
N THR A 170 21.60 -12.86 -13.63
CA THR A 170 22.46 -13.21 -14.78
C THR A 170 21.66 -13.60 -16.00
N ASN A 171 20.47 -14.17 -15.83
CA ASN A 171 19.57 -14.58 -16.88
C ASN A 171 18.12 -14.50 -16.43
N ALA A 172 17.20 -14.14 -17.33
CA ALA A 172 15.76 -14.15 -17.09
C ALA A 172 15.01 -14.59 -18.35
N GLN A 173 14.16 -15.60 -18.23
CA GLN A 173 13.40 -16.17 -19.33
C GLN A 173 11.92 -16.31 -18.99
N ALA A 174 11.05 -15.83 -19.88
CA ALA A 174 9.63 -16.09 -19.78
C ALA A 174 9.35 -17.56 -20.16
N ASN A 175 8.52 -18.22 -19.36
CA ASN A 175 8.14 -19.62 -19.57
C ASN A 175 6.68 -19.83 -19.19
N ILE A 176 6.16 -21.03 -19.41
CA ILE A 176 4.83 -21.45 -18.99
C ILE A 176 5.02 -22.59 -18.00
N ASP A 177 4.45 -22.45 -16.81
CA ASP A 177 4.43 -23.55 -15.82
C ASP A 177 3.64 -24.73 -16.38
N PRO A 178 4.26 -25.92 -16.54
CA PRO A 178 3.59 -27.09 -17.10
C PRO A 178 2.43 -27.62 -16.25
N ASN A 179 2.40 -27.32 -14.95
CA ASN A 179 1.36 -27.79 -14.03
C ASN A 179 0.14 -26.88 -14.00
N THR A 180 0.38 -25.56 -14.00
CA THR A 180 -0.68 -24.55 -13.83
C THR A 180 -1.07 -23.86 -15.13
N SER A 181 -0.27 -24.04 -16.20
CA SER A 181 -0.37 -23.29 -17.46
C SER A 181 -0.29 -21.79 -17.30
N ALA A 182 0.22 -21.31 -16.18
CA ALA A 182 0.40 -19.90 -15.90
C ALA A 182 1.73 -19.39 -16.49
N PRO A 183 1.79 -18.14 -16.95
CA PRO A 183 3.05 -17.52 -17.35
C PRO A 183 3.94 -17.29 -16.13
N ILE A 184 5.19 -17.75 -16.22
CA ILE A 184 6.22 -17.57 -15.19
C ILE A 184 7.47 -16.94 -15.78
N VAL A 185 8.32 -16.38 -14.93
CA VAL A 185 9.66 -15.93 -15.30
C VAL A 185 10.67 -16.72 -14.48
N ASN A 186 11.50 -17.51 -15.17
CA ASN A 186 12.64 -18.17 -14.57
C ASN A 186 13.81 -17.20 -14.51
N MET A 187 14.42 -17.04 -13.35
CA MET A 187 15.56 -16.16 -13.14
C MET A 187 16.75 -16.95 -12.62
N GLU A 188 17.94 -16.65 -13.15
CA GLU A 188 19.21 -17.15 -12.66
C GLU A 188 19.97 -15.99 -12.00
N MET A 189 20.58 -16.27 -10.87
CA MET A 189 21.35 -15.29 -10.10
C MET A 189 22.82 -15.69 -10.07
N ASN A 190 23.70 -14.70 -9.90
CA ASN A 190 25.10 -14.98 -9.57
C ASN A 190 25.20 -15.60 -8.16
N SER A 191 26.40 -16.07 -7.77
CA SER A 191 26.61 -16.76 -6.48
C SER A 191 26.31 -15.88 -5.26
N GLU A 192 26.56 -14.59 -5.33
CA GLU A 192 26.24 -13.62 -4.28
C GLU A 192 24.73 -13.47 -4.14
N GLY A 193 24.03 -13.19 -5.23
CA GLY A 193 22.57 -13.07 -5.25
C GLY A 193 21.85 -14.34 -4.79
N ALA A 194 22.34 -15.53 -5.20
CA ALA A 194 21.79 -16.81 -4.74
C ALA A 194 21.95 -17.01 -3.23
N THR A 195 23.09 -16.60 -2.67
CA THR A 195 23.34 -16.69 -1.23
C THR A 195 22.45 -15.73 -0.45
N ASP A 196 22.31 -14.49 -0.91
CA ASP A 196 21.44 -13.50 -0.28
C ASP A 196 19.98 -13.88 -0.42
N TRP A 197 19.56 -14.38 -1.58
CA TRP A 197 18.20 -14.89 -1.79
C TRP A 197 17.83 -15.99 -0.80
N ALA A 198 18.73 -16.97 -0.62
CA ALA A 198 18.51 -18.07 0.34
C ALA A 198 18.49 -17.59 1.81
N ARG A 199 19.09 -16.44 2.11
CA ARG A 199 19.07 -15.86 3.46
C ARG A 199 17.76 -15.12 3.76
N ILE A 200 17.12 -14.52 2.75
CA ILE A 200 15.92 -13.70 2.93
C ILE A 200 14.61 -14.46 2.67
N THR A 201 14.67 -15.66 2.07
CA THR A 201 13.52 -16.54 1.80
C THR A 201 13.55 -17.78 2.68
#